data_8e18f46678bdcf8d83ecdb90b5fba59d
#
_entry.id   8e18f46678bdcf8d83ecdb90b5fba59d
#
_cell.length_a   1.000
_cell.length_b   1.000
_cell.length_c   1.000
_cell.angle_alpha   90.00
_cell.angle_beta   90.00
_cell.angle_gamma   90.00
#
_symmetry.space_group_name_H-M   'P 1'
#
loop_
_entity.id
_entity.type
_entity.pdbx_description
1 polymer ?
#
loop_
_entity_poly.entity_id
_entity_poly.type
_entity_poly.pdbx_seq_one_letter_code
_entity_poly.pdbx_strand_id
1 'polypeptide(L)'
;SGESGAGKTESTKLLLQHIMNLCKGNSQLEQQILQVNPLLEAFGNAQTVMNDNSSRFGKYIQLHFQKNIVRGAKLSEYLLEKSRVVQQDTGERNFHIFYYMFAGLSLEEKQMYGLLDPSLYRYISGRFGTQDVAQRWKHKYQEVCNALDMVGFQEQEQVDMQAILAGVLSLGNVTFEPEESHGSVKVSEASRGWLKAAAVNMDVLSQLVFCVPCSPWSPSVSCCCSLCADARDSIAKVAYGRVFGWIVCKINELLAENVDPEVELREIGILDIFGFENFAVNRFEQLCINLANEQLQHFFNHHIFQLEQAAYKEEELPWETITFNNNEPILNLLLAKPLGLLSLLDEQSAFPQATDKMFVDKLNSSFKGNLHFQPGRGRVLGFSIIHYAGKVQYTAGGFLEKNRDTLPANVRGLFINSITPLLSFSLQDIAHRALTVLWLAGLLIFLCPRQHSLMVLMERMYSANPHFVRCIKPNSQKEPGVVDSQVVLLQLRYNGLLETIRIRRDGFSWRPSFEEFAER
;
A
#
# COMPACT_ATOMS: atom_id res chain seq x y z
N SER A 1 2.60 12.00 9.89
CA SER A 1 3.78 11.43 9.22
C SER A 1 4.89 11.11 10.23
N GLY A 2 5.88 10.30 9.84
CA GLY A 2 6.99 9.84 10.67
C GLY A 2 7.55 8.51 10.17
N GLU A 3 8.64 8.03 10.74
CA GLU A 3 9.24 6.73 10.39
C GLU A 3 8.31 5.53 10.70
N SER A 4 8.64 4.36 10.14
CA SER A 4 7.95 3.12 10.51
C SER A 4 8.15 2.83 12.00
N GLY A 5 7.06 2.51 12.71
CA GLY A 5 7.08 2.28 14.17
C GLY A 5 7.09 3.54 15.05
N ALA A 6 6.94 4.75 14.48
CA ALA A 6 6.89 6.00 15.25
C ALA A 6 5.51 6.32 15.90
N GLY A 7 4.53 5.42 15.81
CA GLY A 7 3.22 5.60 16.44
C GLY A 7 2.17 6.34 15.61
N LYS A 8 2.33 6.48 14.28
CA LYS A 8 1.36 7.16 13.40
C LYS A 8 -0.06 6.60 13.53
N THR A 9 -0.21 5.29 13.42
CA THR A 9 -1.51 4.61 13.50
C THR A 9 -2.14 4.78 14.87
N GLU A 10 -1.36 4.72 15.94
CA GLU A 10 -1.86 4.98 17.30
C GLU A 10 -2.28 6.44 17.48
N SER A 11 -1.50 7.40 16.94
CA SER A 11 -1.89 8.81 16.92
C SER A 11 -3.18 9.04 16.13
N THR A 12 -3.38 8.33 15.03
CA THR A 12 -4.63 8.38 14.24
C THR A 12 -5.82 7.89 15.05
N LYS A 13 -5.69 6.77 15.78
CA LYS A 13 -6.74 6.23 16.65
C LYS A 13 -7.11 7.25 17.74
N LEU A 14 -6.11 7.82 18.43
CA LEU A 14 -6.32 8.83 19.47
C LEU A 14 -6.96 10.11 18.91
N LEU A 15 -6.56 10.56 17.72
CA LEU A 15 -7.14 11.73 17.08
C LEU A 15 -8.60 11.49 16.70
N LEU A 16 -8.93 10.34 16.12
CA LEU A 16 -10.31 9.94 15.83
C LEU A 16 -11.15 9.94 17.10
N GLN A 17 -10.69 9.28 18.14
CA GLN A 17 -11.39 9.22 19.43
C GLN A 17 -11.59 10.62 20.01
N HIS A 18 -10.58 11.49 19.93
CA HIS A 18 -10.69 12.87 20.42
C HIS A 18 -11.71 13.68 19.63
N ILE A 19 -11.70 13.61 18.29
CA ILE A 19 -12.68 14.30 17.44
C ILE A 19 -14.10 13.82 17.76
N MET A 20 -14.30 12.50 17.88
CA MET A 20 -15.61 11.92 18.21
C MET A 20 -16.11 12.35 19.58
N ASN A 21 -15.22 12.47 20.58
CA ASN A 21 -15.56 12.97 21.91
C ASN A 21 -15.95 14.45 21.95
N LEU A 22 -15.32 15.28 21.08
CA LEU A 22 -15.66 16.70 20.94
C LEU A 22 -16.98 16.93 20.21
N CYS A 23 -17.30 16.05 19.29
CA CYS A 23 -18.52 16.12 18.48
C CYS A 23 -19.64 15.39 19.23
N LYS A 24 -20.73 16.08 19.52
CA LYS A 24 -21.95 15.44 20.04
C LYS A 24 -22.52 14.51 18.97
N GLY A 25 -21.96 13.32 18.85
CA GLY A 25 -22.23 12.40 17.76
C GLY A 25 -22.75 11.06 18.20
N ASN A 26 -23.03 10.23 17.23
CA ASN A 26 -23.52 8.86 17.39
C ASN A 26 -22.40 7.98 17.97
N SER A 27 -22.50 7.59 19.24
CA SER A 27 -21.55 6.68 19.91
C SER A 27 -21.40 5.33 19.18
N GLN A 28 -22.40 4.93 18.39
CA GLN A 28 -22.37 3.72 17.59
C GLN A 28 -21.38 3.86 16.42
N LEU A 29 -21.39 4.98 15.70
CA LEU A 29 -20.45 5.23 14.58
C LEU A 29 -19.00 5.27 15.08
N GLU A 30 -18.74 5.89 16.24
CA GLU A 30 -17.43 5.87 16.88
C GLU A 30 -16.95 4.44 17.12
N GLN A 31 -17.78 3.63 17.75
CA GLN A 31 -17.45 2.24 18.00
C GLN A 31 -17.20 1.47 16.70
N GLN A 32 -18.01 1.67 15.68
CA GLN A 32 -17.85 1.04 14.38
C GLN A 32 -16.49 1.41 13.74
N ILE A 33 -16.10 2.69 13.71
CA ILE A 33 -14.83 3.15 13.16
C ILE A 33 -13.63 2.53 13.91
N LEU A 34 -13.72 2.38 15.22
CA LEU A 34 -12.64 1.78 16.02
C LEU A 34 -12.60 0.25 15.87
N GLN A 35 -13.76 -0.40 15.79
CA GLN A 35 -13.87 -1.85 15.71
C GLN A 35 -13.49 -2.44 14.35
N VAL A 36 -13.46 -1.65 13.26
CA VAL A 36 -12.94 -2.12 11.95
C VAL A 36 -11.42 -2.21 11.91
N ASN A 37 -10.69 -1.59 12.85
CA ASN A 37 -9.22 -1.61 12.83
C ASN A 37 -8.61 -3.02 12.92
N PRO A 38 -9.07 -3.96 13.78
CA PRO A 38 -8.54 -5.33 13.79
C PRO A 38 -8.65 -6.02 12.43
N LEU A 39 -9.75 -5.78 11.70
CA LEU A 39 -9.96 -6.33 10.36
C LEU A 39 -8.95 -5.74 9.36
N LEU A 40 -8.82 -4.41 9.33
CA LEU A 40 -7.87 -3.73 8.47
C LEU A 40 -6.41 -4.09 8.80
N GLU A 41 -6.07 -4.26 10.08
CA GLU A 41 -4.74 -4.68 10.50
C GLU A 41 -4.44 -6.13 10.10
N ALA A 42 -5.39 -7.05 10.23
CA ALA A 42 -5.20 -8.44 9.84
C ALA A 42 -4.88 -8.60 8.36
N PHE A 43 -5.58 -7.85 7.50
CA PHE A 43 -5.45 -7.94 6.04
C PHE A 43 -4.49 -6.94 5.41
N GLY A 44 -4.15 -5.86 6.11
CA GLY A 44 -3.32 -4.78 5.57
C GLY A 44 -1.99 -4.58 6.27
N ASN A 45 -1.74 -5.21 7.41
CA ASN A 45 -0.48 -5.09 8.15
C ASN A 45 0.31 -6.40 8.11
N ALA A 46 1.61 -6.26 8.29
CA ALA A 46 2.54 -7.38 8.34
C ALA A 46 3.72 -7.07 9.27
N GLN A 47 4.39 -8.11 9.71
CA GLN A 47 5.67 -7.98 10.40
C GLN A 47 6.77 -7.63 9.39
N THR A 48 7.50 -6.56 9.67
CA THR A 48 8.74 -6.16 8.99
C THR A 48 9.91 -6.22 9.96
N VAL A 49 11.13 -6.10 9.45
CA VAL A 49 12.34 -6.06 10.28
C VAL A 49 12.29 -4.96 11.34
N MET A 50 11.66 -3.84 11.04
CA MET A 50 11.60 -2.66 11.93
C MET A 50 10.34 -2.60 12.80
N ASN A 51 9.25 -3.28 12.40
CA ASN A 51 7.98 -3.17 13.11
C ASN A 51 7.15 -4.45 12.95
N ASP A 52 6.75 -5.05 14.07
CA ASP A 52 5.98 -6.30 14.09
C ASP A 52 4.53 -6.13 13.58
N ASN A 53 4.03 -4.90 13.52
CA ASN A 53 2.70 -4.55 13.02
C ASN A 53 2.76 -3.34 12.09
N SER A 54 3.49 -3.47 10.98
CA SER A 54 3.65 -2.40 10.00
C SER A 54 2.49 -2.37 9.02
N SER A 55 1.83 -1.21 8.89
CA SER A 55 0.81 -1.01 7.84
C SER A 55 1.47 -1.08 6.46
N ARG A 56 0.93 -1.95 5.60
CA ARG A 56 1.39 -2.13 4.21
C ARG A 56 0.41 -1.53 3.19
N PHE A 57 -0.41 -0.60 3.65
CA PHE A 57 -1.29 0.25 2.85
C PHE A 57 -1.46 1.60 3.53
N GLY A 58 -1.76 2.63 2.75
CA GLY A 58 -2.20 3.92 3.26
C GLY A 58 -3.71 3.94 3.44
N LYS A 59 -4.21 4.54 4.50
CA LYS A 59 -5.63 4.76 4.72
C LYS A 59 -5.94 6.25 4.88
N TYR A 60 -7.02 6.68 4.25
CA TYR A 60 -7.58 8.01 4.39
C TYR A 60 -9.01 7.88 4.90
N ILE A 61 -9.24 8.37 6.10
CA ILE A 61 -10.54 8.33 6.79
C ILE A 61 -11.16 9.70 6.65
N GLN A 62 -12.32 9.79 6.03
CA GLN A 62 -13.13 10.99 5.83
C GLN A 62 -14.29 10.94 6.82
N LEU A 63 -14.35 11.88 7.74
CA LEU A 63 -15.47 12.08 8.65
C LEU A 63 -16.38 13.15 8.06
N HIS A 64 -17.65 12.83 7.89
CA HIS A 64 -18.65 13.74 7.33
C HIS A 64 -19.44 14.41 8.45
N PHE A 65 -19.51 15.74 8.40
CA PHE A 65 -20.14 16.55 9.43
C PHE A 65 -21.34 17.34 8.87
N GLN A 66 -22.43 17.28 9.61
CA GLN A 66 -23.52 18.21 9.47
C GLN A 66 -23.54 19.11 10.70
N LYS A 67 -23.19 20.39 10.56
CA LYS A 67 -22.88 21.29 11.69
C LYS A 67 -21.75 20.70 12.55
N ASN A 68 -22.01 20.39 13.81
CA ASN A 68 -21.03 19.82 14.75
C ASN A 68 -21.31 18.32 15.06
N ILE A 69 -22.09 17.64 14.24
CA ILE A 69 -22.47 16.24 14.43
C ILE A 69 -21.81 15.40 13.34
N VAL A 70 -21.10 14.35 13.71
CA VAL A 70 -20.59 13.36 12.76
C VAL A 70 -21.78 12.53 12.26
N ARG A 71 -21.98 12.51 10.96
CA ARG A 71 -23.08 11.82 10.30
C ARG A 71 -22.68 10.49 9.72
N GLY A 72 -21.49 10.39 9.18
CA GLY A 72 -20.95 9.18 8.58
C GLY A 72 -19.45 9.28 8.40
N ALA A 73 -18.87 8.22 7.86
CA ALA A 73 -17.46 8.19 7.50
C ALA A 73 -17.25 7.41 6.21
N LYS A 74 -16.12 7.67 5.56
CA LYS A 74 -15.64 6.92 4.38
C LYS A 74 -14.18 6.58 4.54
N LEU A 75 -13.84 5.33 4.27
CA LEU A 75 -12.47 4.84 4.23
C LEU A 75 -12.02 4.71 2.78
N SER A 76 -10.88 5.28 2.45
CA SER A 76 -10.19 5.04 1.17
C SER A 76 -8.84 4.41 1.43
N GLU A 77 -8.51 3.39 0.65
CA GLU A 77 -7.24 2.67 0.74
C GLU A 77 -6.31 3.10 -0.41
N TYR A 78 -5.00 3.13 -0.13
CA TYR A 78 -3.98 3.51 -1.10
C TYR A 78 -2.78 2.58 -1.01
N LEU A 79 -2.25 2.18 -2.16
CA LEU A 79 -0.93 1.55 -2.30
C LEU A 79 -0.76 0.23 -1.51
N LEU A 80 -1.77 -0.63 -1.44
CA LEU A 80 -1.62 -1.96 -0.82
C LEU A 80 -0.42 -2.71 -1.44
N GLU A 81 0.50 -3.17 -0.60
CA GLU A 81 1.70 -3.92 -0.98
C GLU A 81 1.36 -5.37 -1.37
N LYS A 82 0.63 -5.56 -2.48
CA LYS A 82 0.17 -6.90 -2.93
C LYS A 82 1.30 -7.89 -3.19
N SER A 83 2.48 -7.41 -3.56
CA SER A 83 3.67 -8.24 -3.79
C SER A 83 4.10 -9.04 -2.57
N ARG A 84 3.79 -8.56 -1.35
CA ARG A 84 4.04 -9.28 -0.10
C ARG A 84 3.34 -10.63 -0.01
N VAL A 85 2.21 -10.80 -0.71
CA VAL A 85 1.47 -12.07 -0.73
C VAL A 85 2.35 -13.21 -1.25
N VAL A 86 3.15 -12.93 -2.27
CA VAL A 86 3.93 -13.95 -3.00
C VAL A 86 5.40 -14.00 -2.61
N GLN A 87 5.93 -12.94 -2.03
CA GLN A 87 7.33 -12.85 -1.64
C GLN A 87 7.52 -11.93 -0.43
N GLN A 88 8.29 -12.39 0.56
CA GLN A 88 8.73 -11.61 1.72
C GLN A 88 10.26 -11.69 1.82
N ASP A 89 10.87 -10.62 2.33
CA ASP A 89 12.31 -10.61 2.61
C ASP A 89 12.64 -11.35 3.92
N THR A 90 13.91 -11.70 4.10
CA THR A 90 14.38 -12.41 5.29
C THR A 90 14.07 -11.61 6.56
N GLY A 91 13.40 -12.23 7.52
CA GLY A 91 12.97 -11.59 8.77
C GLY A 91 11.61 -10.90 8.69
N GLU A 92 10.99 -10.87 7.53
CA GLU A 92 9.64 -10.35 7.33
C GLU A 92 8.60 -11.48 7.21
N ARG A 93 7.32 -11.14 7.36
CA ARG A 93 6.20 -12.07 7.21
C ARG A 93 5.20 -11.57 6.18
N ASN A 94 4.35 -12.48 5.73
CA ASN A 94 3.15 -12.15 4.97
C ASN A 94 2.12 -11.41 5.84
N PHE A 95 1.01 -10.98 5.27
CA PHE A 95 -0.10 -10.35 6.00
C PHE A 95 -0.56 -11.23 7.16
N HIS A 96 -0.92 -10.59 8.27
CA HIS A 96 -1.25 -11.28 9.52
C HIS A 96 -2.37 -12.30 9.37
N ILE A 97 -3.36 -12.04 8.50
CA ILE A 97 -4.53 -12.91 8.34
C ILE A 97 -4.17 -14.36 8.05
N PHE A 98 -3.12 -14.62 7.26
CA PHE A 98 -2.70 -15.98 6.96
C PHE A 98 -2.29 -16.76 8.22
N TYR A 99 -1.57 -16.12 9.12
CA TYR A 99 -1.12 -16.73 10.38
C TYR A 99 -2.28 -16.86 11.37
N TYR A 100 -3.15 -15.85 11.44
CA TYR A 100 -4.34 -15.87 12.30
C TYR A 100 -5.31 -16.98 11.89
N MET A 101 -5.54 -17.14 10.58
CA MET A 101 -6.37 -18.20 10.01
C MET A 101 -5.86 -19.61 10.42
N PHE A 102 -4.55 -19.87 10.28
CA PHE A 102 -4.00 -21.15 10.70
C PHE A 102 -4.11 -21.40 12.22
N ALA A 103 -4.02 -20.37 13.03
CA ALA A 103 -4.13 -20.48 14.49
C ALA A 103 -5.58 -20.60 14.96
N GLY A 104 -6.54 -19.99 14.26
CA GLY A 104 -7.93 -19.80 14.68
C GLY A 104 -8.91 -20.84 14.16
N LEU A 105 -8.76 -21.30 12.91
CA LEU A 105 -9.65 -22.29 12.29
C LEU A 105 -9.63 -23.62 13.05
N SER A 106 -10.79 -24.25 13.16
CA SER A 106 -10.97 -25.62 13.66
C SER A 106 -10.33 -26.66 12.73
N LEU A 107 -10.22 -27.89 13.18
CA LEU A 107 -9.72 -29.00 12.34
C LEU A 107 -10.64 -29.28 11.17
N GLU A 108 -11.95 -29.23 11.40
CA GLU A 108 -12.98 -29.44 10.38
C GLU A 108 -12.90 -28.35 9.28
N GLU A 109 -12.79 -27.09 9.67
CA GLU A 109 -12.65 -25.98 8.73
C GLU A 109 -11.35 -26.08 7.91
N LYS A 110 -10.23 -26.43 8.55
CA LYS A 110 -8.97 -26.66 7.83
C LYS A 110 -9.10 -27.78 6.81
N GLN A 111 -9.80 -28.87 7.15
CA GLN A 111 -10.06 -29.97 6.22
C GLN A 111 -10.98 -29.53 5.07
N MET A 112 -12.01 -28.73 5.37
CA MET A 112 -12.92 -28.18 4.35
C MET A 112 -12.19 -27.34 3.31
N TYR A 113 -11.24 -26.50 3.73
CA TYR A 113 -10.43 -25.68 2.81
C TYR A 113 -9.19 -26.41 2.26
N GLY A 114 -8.95 -27.67 2.63
CA GLY A 114 -7.78 -28.44 2.20
C GLY A 114 -6.46 -27.89 2.75
N LEU A 115 -6.50 -27.22 3.90
CA LEU A 115 -5.31 -26.66 4.55
C LEU A 115 -4.50 -27.76 5.24
N LEU A 116 -3.21 -27.83 4.88
CA LEU A 116 -2.20 -28.72 5.45
C LEU A 116 -1.37 -27.98 6.51
N ASP A 117 -0.24 -28.59 6.90
CA ASP A 117 0.70 -27.92 7.81
C ASP A 117 1.21 -26.60 7.20
N PRO A 118 1.20 -25.49 7.95
CA PRO A 118 1.59 -24.17 7.44
C PRO A 118 3.03 -24.11 6.93
N SER A 119 3.95 -24.97 7.40
CA SER A 119 5.32 -25.02 6.93
C SER A 119 5.47 -25.49 5.46
N LEU A 120 4.43 -26.09 4.90
CA LEU A 120 4.41 -26.56 3.52
C LEU A 120 4.11 -25.46 2.50
N TYR A 121 3.63 -24.29 2.95
CA TYR A 121 3.19 -23.23 2.04
C TYR A 121 4.31 -22.23 1.75
N ARG A 122 4.64 -22.10 0.46
CA ARG A 122 5.69 -21.20 -0.01
C ARG A 122 5.45 -19.73 0.39
N TYR A 123 4.21 -19.27 0.32
CA TYR A 123 3.89 -17.85 0.56
C TYR A 123 3.90 -17.45 2.03
N ILE A 124 3.93 -18.38 2.96
CA ILE A 124 4.05 -18.13 4.40
C ILE A 124 5.28 -18.85 4.97
N SER A 125 6.30 -19.09 4.13
CA SER A 125 7.54 -19.72 4.55
C SER A 125 8.17 -18.93 5.69
N GLY A 126 8.21 -19.51 6.85
CA GLY A 126 8.72 -18.90 8.06
C GLY A 126 8.22 -19.66 9.26
N ARG A 127 8.92 -19.54 10.37
CA ARG A 127 8.57 -20.26 11.58
C ARG A 127 7.20 -19.80 12.07
N PHE A 128 6.24 -20.70 12.05
CA PHE A 128 5.08 -20.58 12.93
C PHE A 128 5.62 -20.49 14.36
N GLY A 129 5.30 -19.43 15.07
CA GLY A 129 5.90 -19.09 16.35
C GLY A 129 5.73 -20.18 17.42
N THR A 130 6.21 -19.90 18.60
CA THR A 130 6.00 -20.73 19.80
C THR A 130 4.50 -20.90 20.11
N GLN A 131 4.15 -21.82 20.99
CA GLN A 131 2.77 -22.07 21.41
C GLN A 131 2.08 -20.79 21.93
N ASP A 132 2.81 -19.92 22.63
CA ASP A 132 2.30 -18.64 23.14
C ASP A 132 1.94 -17.68 22.00
N VAL A 133 2.72 -17.69 20.93
CA VAL A 133 2.44 -16.87 19.72
C VAL A 133 1.19 -17.40 19.02
N ALA A 134 1.07 -18.72 18.88
CA ALA A 134 -0.12 -19.34 18.28
C ALA A 134 -1.40 -19.01 19.06
N GLN A 135 -1.35 -19.01 20.40
CA GLN A 135 -2.50 -18.64 21.23
C GLN A 135 -2.89 -17.15 21.05
N ARG A 136 -1.91 -16.26 20.96
CA ARG A 136 -2.17 -14.84 20.64
C ARG A 136 -2.79 -14.66 19.26
N TRP A 137 -2.32 -15.39 18.24
CA TRP A 137 -2.91 -15.33 16.89
C TRP A 137 -4.33 -15.89 16.86
N LYS A 138 -4.61 -16.93 17.63
CA LYS A 138 -5.98 -17.45 17.78
C LYS A 138 -6.94 -16.40 18.36
N HIS A 139 -6.49 -15.65 19.37
CA HIS A 139 -7.28 -14.54 19.92
C HIS A 139 -7.48 -13.43 18.86
N LYS A 140 -6.42 -13.07 18.13
CA LYS A 140 -6.52 -12.10 17.04
C LYS A 140 -7.45 -12.56 15.91
N TYR A 141 -7.49 -13.85 15.61
CA TYR A 141 -8.46 -14.39 14.65
C TYR A 141 -9.89 -14.19 15.12
N GLN A 142 -10.16 -14.41 16.41
CA GLN A 142 -11.49 -14.19 17.00
C GLN A 142 -11.89 -12.69 16.92
N GLU A 143 -10.94 -11.78 17.16
CA GLU A 143 -11.20 -10.34 16.97
C GLU A 143 -11.58 -10.03 15.52
N VAL A 144 -10.93 -10.66 14.55
CA VAL A 144 -11.23 -10.51 13.11
C VAL A 144 -12.63 -11.04 12.80
N CYS A 145 -13.00 -12.23 13.27
CA CYS A 145 -14.35 -12.79 13.08
C CYS A 145 -15.42 -11.86 13.68
N ASN A 146 -15.22 -11.39 14.91
CA ASN A 146 -16.15 -10.46 15.54
C ASN A 146 -16.28 -9.14 14.74
N ALA A 147 -15.19 -8.66 14.15
CA ALA A 147 -15.21 -7.47 13.31
C ALA A 147 -15.93 -7.72 11.97
N LEU A 148 -15.78 -8.91 11.37
CA LEU A 148 -16.53 -9.30 10.16
C LEU A 148 -18.04 -9.33 10.43
N ASP A 149 -18.45 -9.95 11.54
CA ASP A 149 -19.85 -10.00 11.94
C ASP A 149 -20.43 -8.60 12.17
N MET A 150 -19.68 -7.74 12.86
CA MET A 150 -20.07 -6.35 13.14
C MET A 150 -20.20 -5.52 11.85
N VAL A 151 -19.31 -5.72 10.87
CA VAL A 151 -19.38 -5.06 9.56
C VAL A 151 -20.57 -5.57 8.72
N GLY A 152 -21.16 -6.70 9.09
CA GLY A 152 -22.33 -7.28 8.42
C GLY A 152 -21.97 -8.27 7.32
N PHE A 153 -20.78 -8.88 7.38
CA PHE A 153 -20.45 -9.99 6.50
C PHE A 153 -21.34 -11.20 6.81
N GLN A 154 -22.00 -11.71 5.78
CA GLN A 154 -22.77 -12.94 5.90
C GLN A 154 -21.85 -14.16 6.07
N GLU A 155 -22.33 -15.22 6.66
CA GLU A 155 -21.58 -16.46 6.87
C GLU A 155 -20.96 -16.99 5.57
N GLN A 156 -21.71 -16.99 4.46
CA GLN A 156 -21.21 -17.42 3.17
C GLN A 156 -20.07 -16.51 2.64
N GLU A 157 -20.15 -15.20 2.84
CA GLU A 157 -19.07 -14.28 2.45
C GLU A 157 -17.78 -14.53 3.24
N GLN A 158 -17.89 -14.89 4.52
CA GLN A 158 -16.74 -15.26 5.36
C GLN A 158 -16.13 -16.60 4.91
N VAL A 159 -16.96 -17.59 4.56
CA VAL A 159 -16.53 -18.86 3.99
C VAL A 159 -15.82 -18.65 2.68
N ASP A 160 -16.37 -17.85 1.77
CA ASP A 160 -15.75 -17.52 0.47
C ASP A 160 -14.41 -16.82 0.64
N MET A 161 -14.31 -15.88 1.60
CA MET A 161 -13.07 -15.17 1.91
C MET A 161 -11.98 -16.13 2.40
N GLN A 162 -12.32 -17.02 3.33
CA GLN A 162 -11.40 -18.03 3.87
C GLN A 162 -10.97 -19.02 2.77
N ALA A 163 -11.91 -19.44 1.93
CA ALA A 163 -11.63 -20.30 0.77
C ALA A 163 -10.64 -19.63 -0.19
N ILE A 164 -10.86 -18.35 -0.54
CA ILE A 164 -9.94 -17.62 -1.43
C ILE A 164 -8.55 -17.53 -0.81
N LEU A 165 -8.42 -17.23 0.49
CA LEU A 165 -7.12 -17.18 1.17
C LEU A 165 -6.41 -18.53 1.14
N ALA A 166 -7.12 -19.64 1.39
CA ALA A 166 -6.60 -20.99 1.30
C ALA A 166 -6.18 -21.35 -0.14
N GLY A 167 -6.99 -20.93 -1.11
CA GLY A 167 -6.70 -21.08 -2.55
C GLY A 167 -5.44 -20.32 -2.97
N VAL A 168 -5.26 -19.10 -2.50
CA VAL A 168 -4.03 -18.29 -2.72
C VAL A 168 -2.80 -19.01 -2.19
N LEU A 169 -2.86 -19.58 -0.98
CA LEU A 169 -1.75 -20.32 -0.39
C LEU A 169 -1.43 -21.59 -1.19
N SER A 170 -2.44 -22.36 -1.57
CA SER A 170 -2.29 -23.57 -2.35
C SER A 170 -1.71 -23.28 -3.73
N LEU A 171 -2.15 -22.19 -4.37
CA LEU A 171 -1.63 -21.72 -5.66
C LEU A 171 -0.13 -21.43 -5.61
N GLY A 172 0.37 -20.88 -4.49
CA GLY A 172 1.79 -20.59 -4.29
C GLY A 172 2.71 -21.81 -4.42
N ASN A 173 2.20 -22.99 -4.14
CA ASN A 173 2.94 -24.27 -4.21
C ASN A 173 2.90 -24.93 -5.60
N VAL A 174 2.17 -24.37 -6.55
CA VAL A 174 2.14 -24.88 -7.92
C VAL A 174 3.46 -24.56 -8.63
N THR A 175 4.12 -25.58 -9.15
CA THR A 175 5.38 -25.48 -9.91
C THR A 175 5.17 -25.95 -11.34
N PHE A 176 6.05 -25.52 -12.21
CA PHE A 176 5.96 -25.75 -13.65
C PHE A 176 7.21 -26.46 -14.15
N GLU A 177 7.05 -27.37 -15.10
CA GLU A 177 8.13 -28.13 -15.73
C GLU A 177 8.01 -28.12 -17.27
N PRO A 178 9.13 -28.24 -17.98
CA PRO A 178 9.12 -28.36 -19.44
C PRO A 178 8.39 -29.64 -19.89
N GLU A 179 7.66 -29.57 -20.98
CA GLU A 179 7.09 -30.72 -21.65
C GLU A 179 7.97 -31.14 -22.83
N GLU A 180 8.55 -32.34 -22.77
CA GLU A 180 9.59 -32.78 -23.69
C GLU A 180 9.13 -32.89 -25.15
N SER A 181 7.82 -33.14 -25.41
CA SER A 181 7.30 -33.46 -26.74
C SER A 181 6.94 -32.22 -27.60
N HIS A 182 6.69 -31.05 -27.02
CA HIS A 182 6.07 -29.92 -27.77
C HIS A 182 6.69 -28.54 -27.47
N GLY A 183 7.80 -28.46 -26.72
CA GLY A 183 8.36 -27.16 -26.34
C GLY A 183 7.38 -26.28 -25.52
N SER A 184 6.42 -26.91 -24.85
CA SER A 184 5.45 -26.28 -23.97
C SER A 184 5.84 -26.45 -22.50
N VAL A 185 5.11 -25.78 -21.62
CA VAL A 185 5.27 -25.89 -20.17
C VAL A 185 3.99 -26.46 -19.58
N LYS A 186 4.13 -27.40 -18.67
CA LYS A 186 3.01 -28.02 -17.94
C LYS A 186 3.18 -27.85 -16.43
N VAL A 187 2.09 -28.00 -15.69
CA VAL A 187 2.13 -28.11 -14.24
C VAL A 187 2.84 -29.39 -13.85
N SER A 188 3.81 -29.31 -12.92
CA SER A 188 4.54 -30.49 -12.45
C SER A 188 3.61 -31.50 -11.80
N GLU A 189 3.92 -32.78 -11.94
CA GLU A 189 3.11 -33.87 -11.36
C GLU A 189 2.96 -33.72 -9.85
N ALA A 190 4.05 -33.33 -9.16
CA ALA A 190 4.05 -33.08 -7.71
C ALA A 190 3.12 -31.94 -7.29
N SER A 191 2.76 -31.04 -8.20
CA SER A 191 1.92 -29.86 -7.92
C SER A 191 0.45 -30.04 -8.27
N ARG A 192 0.05 -31.16 -8.90
CA ARG A 192 -1.36 -31.36 -9.29
C ARG A 192 -2.33 -31.32 -8.12
N GLY A 193 -1.91 -31.87 -6.96
CA GLY A 193 -2.71 -31.82 -5.74
C GLY A 193 -2.95 -30.37 -5.27
N TRP A 194 -1.92 -29.53 -5.32
CA TRP A 194 -2.00 -28.13 -4.95
C TRP A 194 -2.90 -27.32 -5.90
N LEU A 195 -2.77 -27.55 -7.21
CA LEU A 195 -3.63 -26.91 -8.20
C LEU A 195 -5.10 -27.31 -8.01
N LYS A 196 -5.37 -28.58 -7.73
CA LYS A 196 -6.72 -29.07 -7.45
C LYS A 196 -7.29 -28.42 -6.19
N ALA A 197 -6.52 -28.34 -5.10
CA ALA A 197 -6.94 -27.66 -3.87
C ALA A 197 -7.20 -26.17 -4.11
N ALA A 198 -6.33 -25.49 -4.87
CA ALA A 198 -6.53 -24.10 -5.23
C ALA A 198 -7.79 -23.89 -6.10
N ALA A 199 -8.05 -24.78 -7.07
CA ALA A 199 -9.22 -24.71 -7.96
C ALA A 199 -10.56 -25.00 -7.24
N VAL A 200 -10.56 -25.81 -6.19
CA VAL A 200 -11.75 -26.03 -5.33
C VAL A 200 -12.09 -24.77 -4.56
N ASN A 201 -11.09 -24.05 -4.09
CA ASN A 201 -11.24 -22.84 -3.27
C ASN A 201 -11.42 -21.56 -4.09
N MET A 202 -11.01 -21.55 -5.36
CA MET A 202 -11.16 -20.42 -6.28
C MET A 202 -11.62 -20.93 -7.64
N ASP A 203 -12.88 -20.72 -7.97
CA ASP A 203 -13.53 -21.16 -9.21
C ASP A 203 -12.80 -20.70 -10.48
N VAL A 204 -12.20 -19.52 -10.45
CA VAL A 204 -11.40 -18.95 -11.54
C VAL A 204 -10.25 -19.85 -12.00
N LEU A 205 -9.73 -20.69 -11.11
CA LEU A 205 -8.61 -21.60 -11.42
C LEU A 205 -9.05 -22.89 -12.10
N SER A 206 -10.32 -23.26 -12.00
CA SER A 206 -10.87 -24.46 -12.63
C SER A 206 -10.80 -24.40 -14.16
N GLN A 207 -10.84 -23.20 -14.73
CA GLN A 207 -10.80 -22.91 -16.17
C GLN A 207 -9.41 -22.46 -16.66
N LEU A 208 -8.43 -22.40 -15.76
CA LEU A 208 -7.11 -21.86 -16.05
C LEU A 208 -6.24 -22.96 -16.65
N VAL A 209 -5.98 -22.88 -17.94
CA VAL A 209 -5.02 -23.76 -18.61
C VAL A 209 -3.66 -23.05 -18.56
N PHE A 210 -2.79 -23.51 -17.65
CA PHE A 210 -1.38 -23.11 -17.62
C PHE A 210 -0.61 -23.78 -18.77
N CYS A 211 -1.00 -23.52 -20.01
CA CYS A 211 -0.25 -23.89 -21.19
C CYS A 211 0.20 -22.60 -21.89
N VAL A 212 1.47 -22.27 -21.74
CA VAL A 212 2.08 -21.24 -22.59
C VAL A 212 2.82 -21.98 -23.70
N PRO A 213 2.34 -21.94 -24.95
CA PRO A 213 3.14 -22.43 -26.07
C PRO A 213 4.42 -21.59 -26.12
N CYS A 214 5.57 -22.25 -26.01
CA CYS A 214 6.84 -21.58 -26.22
C CYS A 214 6.86 -21.07 -27.66
N SER A 215 6.87 -19.74 -27.83
CA SER A 215 7.04 -19.13 -29.14
C SER A 215 8.37 -19.62 -29.75
N PRO A 216 8.45 -19.85 -31.07
CA PRO A 216 9.71 -20.17 -31.74
C PRO A 216 10.81 -19.13 -31.51
N TRP A 217 10.43 -17.95 -31.04
CA TRP A 217 11.32 -16.83 -30.72
C TRP A 217 11.65 -16.72 -29.23
N SER A 218 11.20 -17.64 -28.37
CA SER A 218 11.52 -17.63 -26.94
C SER A 218 12.91 -18.23 -26.70
N PRO A 219 13.82 -17.53 -25.98
CA PRO A 219 15.23 -17.91 -25.91
C PRO A 219 15.51 -19.19 -25.10
N SER A 220 14.57 -19.70 -24.31
CA SER A 220 14.70 -20.99 -23.62
C SER A 220 13.39 -21.44 -22.95
N VAL A 221 13.22 -22.75 -22.77
CA VAL A 221 12.09 -23.36 -22.05
C VAL A 221 12.07 -22.90 -20.56
N SER A 222 13.23 -22.61 -19.99
CA SER A 222 13.34 -22.05 -18.64
C SER A 222 12.65 -20.70 -18.53
N CYS A 223 12.65 -19.87 -19.56
CA CYS A 223 11.95 -18.60 -19.61
C CYS A 223 10.43 -18.78 -19.56
N CYS A 224 9.89 -19.81 -20.22
CA CYS A 224 8.46 -20.11 -20.21
C CYS A 224 7.98 -20.58 -18.83
N CYS A 225 8.76 -21.39 -18.11
CA CYS A 225 8.47 -21.77 -16.72
C CYS A 225 8.41 -20.55 -15.78
N SER A 226 9.33 -19.59 -15.95
CA SER A 226 9.32 -18.34 -15.20
C SER A 226 8.06 -17.52 -15.47
N LEU A 227 7.65 -17.37 -16.74
CA LEU A 227 6.42 -16.67 -17.11
C LEU A 227 5.15 -17.29 -16.51
N CYS A 228 5.10 -18.63 -16.44
CA CYS A 228 3.99 -19.32 -15.77
C CYS A 228 3.99 -19.07 -14.26
N ALA A 229 5.17 -19.02 -13.64
CA ALA A 229 5.30 -18.67 -12.23
C ALA A 229 4.88 -17.22 -11.95
N ASP A 230 5.26 -16.28 -12.81
CA ASP A 230 4.88 -14.86 -12.71
C ASP A 230 3.36 -14.69 -12.88
N ALA A 231 2.74 -15.43 -13.80
CA ALA A 231 1.28 -15.46 -13.98
C ALA A 231 0.57 -16.01 -12.75
N ARG A 232 1.05 -17.13 -12.18
CA ARG A 232 0.57 -17.69 -10.91
C ARG A 232 0.60 -16.66 -9.79
N ASP A 233 1.75 -16.00 -9.61
CA ASP A 233 1.96 -15.01 -8.56
C ASP A 233 1.10 -13.76 -8.79
N SER A 234 0.86 -13.37 -10.04
CA SER A 234 -0.05 -12.28 -10.39
C SER A 234 -1.51 -12.59 -10.05
N ILE A 235 -1.96 -13.82 -10.28
CA ILE A 235 -3.30 -14.29 -9.89
C ILE A 235 -3.47 -14.21 -8.37
N ALA A 236 -2.49 -14.71 -7.61
CA ALA A 236 -2.51 -14.66 -6.15
C ALA A 236 -2.58 -13.20 -5.62
N LYS A 237 -1.78 -12.30 -6.17
CA LYS A 237 -1.79 -10.86 -5.83
C LYS A 237 -3.15 -10.22 -6.09
N VAL A 238 -3.78 -10.54 -7.22
CA VAL A 238 -5.09 -9.98 -7.59
C VAL A 238 -6.20 -10.54 -6.73
N ALA A 239 -6.24 -11.85 -6.50
CA ALA A 239 -7.24 -12.47 -5.63
C ALA A 239 -7.21 -11.85 -4.22
N TYR A 240 -6.01 -11.72 -3.62
CA TYR A 240 -5.85 -11.07 -2.33
C TYR A 240 -6.30 -9.61 -2.33
N GLY A 241 -5.89 -8.84 -3.35
CA GLY A 241 -6.28 -7.44 -3.48
C GLY A 241 -7.79 -7.24 -3.58
N ARG A 242 -8.53 -8.20 -4.16
CA ARG A 242 -9.99 -8.18 -4.22
C ARG A 242 -10.64 -8.46 -2.88
N VAL A 243 -10.13 -9.43 -2.14
CA VAL A 243 -10.57 -9.68 -0.76
C VAL A 243 -10.43 -8.41 0.07
N PHE A 244 -9.28 -7.74 -0.01
CA PHE A 244 -9.05 -6.50 0.73
C PHE A 244 -9.99 -5.36 0.28
N GLY A 245 -10.13 -5.17 -1.04
CA GLY A 245 -11.05 -4.17 -1.59
C GLY A 245 -12.51 -4.42 -1.22
N TRP A 246 -12.94 -5.69 -1.20
CA TRP A 246 -14.28 -6.07 -0.75
C TRP A 246 -14.51 -5.71 0.72
N ILE A 247 -13.52 -5.98 1.57
CA ILE A 247 -13.58 -5.60 3.00
C ILE A 247 -13.76 -4.08 3.13
N VAL A 248 -12.99 -3.29 2.39
CA VAL A 248 -13.11 -1.83 2.41
C VAL A 248 -14.48 -1.36 1.91
N CYS A 249 -15.03 -1.99 0.87
CA CYS A 249 -16.40 -1.70 0.40
C CYS A 249 -17.45 -1.95 1.49
N LYS A 250 -17.39 -3.11 2.12
CA LYS A 250 -18.32 -3.46 3.22
C LYS A 250 -18.20 -2.52 4.41
N ILE A 251 -16.98 -2.15 4.79
CA ILE A 251 -16.75 -1.13 5.81
C ILE A 251 -17.41 0.19 5.41
N ASN A 252 -17.28 0.61 4.17
CA ASN A 252 -17.90 1.85 3.70
C ASN A 252 -19.43 1.77 3.66
N GLU A 253 -20.02 0.61 3.36
CA GLU A 253 -21.46 0.38 3.47
C GLU A 253 -21.94 0.54 4.93
N LEU A 254 -21.19 -0.01 5.90
CA LEU A 254 -21.47 0.14 7.32
C LEU A 254 -21.37 1.60 7.80
N LEU A 255 -20.33 2.32 7.33
CA LEU A 255 -20.03 3.68 7.78
C LEU A 255 -20.80 4.74 6.99
N ALA A 256 -21.44 4.35 5.88
CA ALA A 256 -22.26 5.25 5.08
C ALA A 256 -23.53 5.63 5.86
N GLU A 257 -23.87 6.90 5.82
CA GLU A 257 -25.11 7.38 6.40
C GLU A 257 -26.15 7.61 5.31
N ASN A 258 -27.42 7.44 5.69
CA ASN A 258 -28.56 7.95 4.94
C ASN A 258 -28.64 9.47 5.11
N VAL A 259 -27.75 10.20 4.41
CA VAL A 259 -27.78 11.66 4.35
C VAL A 259 -28.62 12.09 3.16
N ASP A 260 -29.49 13.06 3.37
CA ASP A 260 -30.20 13.72 2.31
C ASP A 260 -29.17 14.32 1.32
N PRO A 261 -29.24 14.00 0.01
CA PRO A 261 -28.30 14.50 -0.98
C PRO A 261 -28.24 16.04 -1.09
N GLU A 262 -29.27 16.74 -0.62
CA GLU A 262 -29.34 18.21 -0.65
C GLU A 262 -28.59 18.88 0.51
N VAL A 263 -28.10 18.11 1.47
CA VAL A 263 -27.41 18.66 2.65
C VAL A 263 -25.92 18.80 2.36
N GLU A 264 -25.39 20.00 2.48
CA GLU A 264 -23.96 20.27 2.41
C GLU A 264 -23.26 19.69 3.66
N LEU A 265 -22.36 18.75 3.42
CA LEU A 265 -21.52 18.12 4.44
C LEU A 265 -20.14 18.75 4.45
N ARG A 266 -19.63 19.08 5.63
CA ARG A 266 -18.21 19.39 5.83
C ARG A 266 -17.44 18.10 6.07
N GLU A 267 -16.18 18.06 5.66
CA GLU A 267 -15.32 16.90 5.76
C GLU A 267 -14.08 17.19 6.59
N ILE A 268 -13.72 16.27 7.48
CA ILE A 268 -12.39 16.18 8.09
C ILE A 268 -11.75 14.90 7.61
N GLY A 269 -10.66 15.02 6.84
CA GLY A 269 -9.88 13.89 6.36
C GLY A 269 -8.68 13.60 7.25
N ILE A 270 -8.46 12.34 7.61
CA ILE A 270 -7.31 11.89 8.39
C ILE A 270 -6.53 10.88 7.58
N LEU A 271 -5.29 11.24 7.22
CA LEU A 271 -4.39 10.36 6.47
C LEU A 271 -3.44 9.62 7.41
N ASP A 272 -3.50 8.29 7.40
CA ASP A 272 -2.52 7.39 8.00
C ASP A 272 -1.84 6.58 6.90
N ILE A 273 -0.59 6.89 6.64
CA ILE A 273 0.21 6.26 5.58
C ILE A 273 1.53 5.74 6.15
N PHE A 274 2.12 4.75 5.50
CA PHE A 274 3.43 4.22 5.88
C PHE A 274 4.50 5.32 5.93
N GLY A 275 5.47 5.14 6.83
CA GLY A 275 6.60 6.05 6.95
C GLY A 275 7.71 5.74 5.95
N PHE A 276 8.70 6.62 5.91
CA PHE A 276 9.91 6.41 5.12
C PHE A 276 10.61 5.10 5.54
N GLU A 277 11.06 4.31 4.56
CA GLU A 277 11.71 3.02 4.77
C GLU A 277 13.12 3.02 4.18
N ASN A 278 14.08 2.55 4.99
CA ASN A 278 15.45 2.29 4.56
C ASN A 278 15.95 1.03 5.28
N PHE A 279 15.81 -0.10 4.61
CA PHE A 279 16.23 -1.41 5.11
C PHE A 279 17.64 -1.77 4.61
N ALA A 280 18.16 -2.90 5.06
CA ALA A 280 19.39 -3.48 4.51
C ALA A 280 19.23 -3.83 3.01
N VAL A 281 18.03 -4.28 2.61
CA VAL A 281 17.66 -4.51 1.21
C VAL A 281 16.38 -3.74 0.93
N ASN A 282 16.42 -2.80 -0.04
CA ASN A 282 15.25 -2.05 -0.47
C ASN A 282 14.93 -2.43 -1.91
N ARG A 283 13.67 -2.73 -2.17
CA ARG A 283 13.17 -3.16 -3.47
C ARG A 283 12.20 -2.15 -4.07
N PHE A 284 11.46 -2.56 -5.07
CA PHE A 284 10.45 -1.75 -5.74
C PHE A 284 9.39 -1.18 -4.78
N GLU A 285 8.97 -1.95 -3.79
CA GLU A 285 8.00 -1.56 -2.78
C GLU A 285 8.49 -0.35 -1.96
N GLN A 286 9.74 -0.40 -1.49
CA GLN A 286 10.35 0.70 -0.73
C GLN A 286 10.50 1.96 -1.61
N LEU A 287 10.77 1.80 -2.91
CA LEU A 287 10.78 2.95 -3.83
C LEU A 287 9.41 3.62 -3.91
N CYS A 288 8.33 2.85 -4.05
CA CYS A 288 6.96 3.36 -4.08
C CYS A 288 6.56 4.04 -2.75
N ILE A 289 6.91 3.42 -1.62
CA ILE A 289 6.69 3.97 -0.28
C ILE A 289 7.44 5.29 -0.10
N ASN A 290 8.72 5.33 -0.47
CA ASN A 290 9.56 6.51 -0.32
C ASN A 290 9.15 7.63 -1.29
N LEU A 291 8.67 7.32 -2.50
CA LEU A 291 8.07 8.30 -3.39
C LEU A 291 6.84 8.97 -2.76
N ALA A 292 5.94 8.18 -2.15
CA ALA A 292 4.78 8.74 -1.45
C ALA A 292 5.21 9.67 -0.31
N ASN A 293 6.24 9.30 0.45
CA ASN A 293 6.80 10.14 1.49
C ASN A 293 7.47 11.41 0.94
N GLU A 294 8.13 11.35 -0.23
CA GLU A 294 8.65 12.54 -0.91
C GLU A 294 7.54 13.52 -1.29
N GLN A 295 6.44 13.03 -1.85
CA GLN A 295 5.30 13.88 -2.19
C GLN A 295 4.65 14.51 -0.95
N LEU A 296 4.50 13.74 0.13
CA LEU A 296 3.98 14.27 1.39
C LEU A 296 4.93 15.30 2.03
N GLN A 297 6.25 15.11 1.92
CA GLN A 297 7.23 16.08 2.39
C GLN A 297 7.19 17.37 1.55
N HIS A 298 7.05 17.23 0.23
CA HIS A 298 6.90 18.40 -0.66
C HIS A 298 5.61 19.17 -0.35
N PHE A 299 4.49 18.47 -0.15
CA PHE A 299 3.24 19.08 0.28
C PHE A 299 3.37 19.84 1.60
N PHE A 300 4.06 19.25 2.58
CA PHE A 300 4.38 19.93 3.83
C PHE A 300 5.24 21.18 3.60
N ASN A 301 6.31 21.06 2.84
CA ASN A 301 7.20 22.19 2.53
C ASN A 301 6.46 23.34 1.84
N HIS A 302 5.56 23.00 0.92
CA HIS A 302 4.73 23.97 0.21
C HIS A 302 3.84 24.77 1.18
N HIS A 303 3.11 24.08 2.05
CA HIS A 303 2.15 24.73 2.95
C HIS A 303 2.80 25.46 4.13
N ILE A 304 3.89 24.91 4.67
CA ILE A 304 4.52 25.51 5.87
C ILE A 304 5.53 26.60 5.51
N PHE A 305 6.26 26.45 4.41
CA PHE A 305 7.32 27.40 4.08
C PHE A 305 6.99 28.26 2.86
N GLN A 306 6.56 27.67 1.73
CA GLN A 306 6.40 28.44 0.50
C GLN A 306 5.22 29.39 0.58
N LEU A 307 4.01 28.90 0.93
CA LEU A 307 2.82 29.75 1.01
C LEU A 307 2.95 30.81 2.09
N GLU A 308 3.51 30.48 3.25
CA GLU A 308 3.66 31.43 4.35
C GLU A 308 4.64 32.55 4.01
N GLN A 309 5.80 32.23 3.45
CA GLN A 309 6.78 33.24 3.02
C GLN A 309 6.31 34.04 1.80
N ALA A 310 5.52 33.44 0.91
CA ALA A 310 4.90 34.16 -0.20
C ALA A 310 3.92 35.22 0.30
N ALA A 311 3.07 34.87 1.28
CA ALA A 311 2.14 35.80 1.90
C ALA A 311 2.88 36.99 2.58
N TYR A 312 3.99 36.73 3.29
CA TYR A 312 4.79 37.81 3.89
C TYR A 312 5.41 38.75 2.85
N LYS A 313 5.82 38.18 1.72
CA LYS A 313 6.36 38.99 0.61
C LYS A 313 5.27 39.82 -0.10
N GLU A 314 4.08 39.25 -0.27
CA GLU A 314 2.93 39.93 -0.87
C GLU A 314 2.48 41.14 0.02
N GLU A 315 2.51 40.96 1.33
CA GLU A 315 2.21 42.02 2.31
C GLU A 315 3.40 42.96 2.57
N GLU A 316 4.49 42.87 1.81
CA GLU A 316 5.70 43.71 1.93
C GLU A 316 6.29 43.73 3.35
N LEU A 317 6.11 42.63 4.12
CA LEU A 317 6.64 42.54 5.48
C LEU A 317 8.16 42.41 5.48
N PRO A 318 8.89 43.02 6.44
CA PRO A 318 10.33 42.80 6.60
C PRO A 318 10.59 41.38 7.10
N TRP A 319 10.78 40.45 6.16
CA TRP A 319 10.96 39.05 6.46
C TRP A 319 12.30 38.53 5.97
N GLU A 320 13.08 37.91 6.85
CA GLU A 320 14.29 37.17 6.47
C GLU A 320 13.89 35.76 5.98
N THR A 321 14.16 35.49 4.72
CA THR A 321 13.78 34.20 4.08
C THR A 321 14.44 33.01 4.79
N ILE A 322 13.62 32.14 5.32
CA ILE A 322 14.06 30.88 5.94
C ILE A 322 14.33 29.85 4.83
N THR A 323 15.56 29.37 4.76
CA THR A 323 15.95 28.28 3.87
C THR A 323 15.51 26.95 4.47
N PHE A 324 14.93 26.08 3.65
CA PHE A 324 14.49 24.74 4.02
C PHE A 324 14.96 23.72 2.99
N ASN A 325 14.94 22.43 3.34
CA ASN A 325 15.32 21.36 2.43
C ASN A 325 14.21 21.15 1.38
N ASN A 326 14.40 21.77 0.20
CA ASN A 326 13.49 21.60 -0.93
C ASN A 326 13.77 20.28 -1.65
N ASN A 327 12.80 19.36 -1.61
CA ASN A 327 12.89 18.04 -2.24
C ASN A 327 12.29 17.97 -3.66
N GLU A 328 11.94 19.10 -4.25
CA GLU A 328 11.46 19.18 -5.64
C GLU A 328 12.42 18.54 -6.67
N PRO A 329 13.76 18.70 -6.57
CA PRO A 329 14.70 18.03 -7.48
C PRO A 329 14.62 16.50 -7.40
N ILE A 330 14.29 15.94 -6.23
CA ILE A 330 14.10 14.50 -6.03
C ILE A 330 12.79 14.04 -6.70
N LEU A 331 11.72 14.80 -6.54
CA LEU A 331 10.45 14.52 -7.23
C LEU A 331 10.61 14.62 -8.74
N ASN A 332 11.37 15.58 -9.25
CA ASN A 332 11.68 15.70 -10.68
C ASN A 332 12.50 14.48 -11.17
N LEU A 333 13.49 14.02 -10.42
CA LEU A 333 14.22 12.77 -10.70
C LEU A 333 13.27 11.57 -10.83
N LEU A 334 12.27 11.47 -9.96
CA LEU A 334 11.36 10.33 -9.90
C LEU A 334 10.22 10.41 -10.92
N LEU A 335 9.60 11.59 -11.08
CA LEU A 335 8.30 11.77 -11.73
C LEU A 335 8.33 12.55 -13.05
N ALA A 336 9.44 13.23 -13.40
CA ALA A 336 9.49 14.05 -14.61
C ALA A 336 9.14 13.22 -15.86
N LYS A 337 8.35 13.80 -16.77
CA LYS A 337 8.04 13.17 -18.05
C LYS A 337 8.85 13.83 -19.17
N PRO A 338 9.41 13.08 -20.11
CA PRO A 338 9.39 11.60 -20.25
C PRO A 338 10.58 10.89 -19.56
N LEU A 339 11.48 11.60 -18.91
CA LEU A 339 12.81 11.11 -18.50
C LEU A 339 12.96 10.84 -16.99
N GLY A 340 11.90 10.94 -16.21
CA GLY A 340 11.93 10.55 -14.80
C GLY A 340 12.05 9.03 -14.63
N LEU A 341 12.53 8.59 -13.47
CA LEU A 341 12.80 7.19 -13.16
C LEU A 341 11.60 6.30 -13.43
N LEU A 342 10.39 6.72 -12.99
CA LEU A 342 9.16 5.93 -13.19
C LEU A 342 8.74 5.91 -14.67
N SER A 343 8.93 7.00 -15.41
CA SER A 343 8.65 7.01 -16.86
C SER A 343 9.57 6.04 -17.60
N LEU A 344 10.86 6.01 -17.23
CA LEU A 344 11.82 5.05 -17.78
C LEU A 344 11.50 3.61 -17.38
N LEU A 345 10.99 3.40 -16.16
CA LEU A 345 10.55 2.09 -15.69
C LEU A 345 9.33 1.60 -16.49
N ASP A 346 8.34 2.47 -16.69
CA ASP A 346 7.13 2.15 -17.48
C ASP A 346 7.51 1.82 -18.93
N GLU A 347 8.37 2.62 -19.54
CA GLU A 347 8.88 2.37 -20.88
C GLU A 347 9.57 1.00 -20.98
N GLN A 348 10.52 0.71 -20.07
CA GLN A 348 11.21 -0.57 -20.08
C GLN A 348 10.28 -1.76 -19.76
N SER A 349 9.30 -1.56 -18.89
CA SER A 349 8.30 -2.60 -18.57
C SER A 349 7.41 -2.95 -19.77
N ALA A 350 7.23 -2.04 -20.72
CA ALA A 350 6.46 -2.27 -21.93
C ALA A 350 7.21 -3.12 -22.97
N PHE A 351 8.54 -3.18 -22.92
CA PHE A 351 9.32 -3.99 -23.86
C PHE A 351 9.37 -5.47 -23.45
N PRO A 352 8.97 -6.42 -24.32
CA PRO A 352 8.86 -7.84 -23.97
C PRO A 352 10.18 -8.50 -23.55
N GLN A 353 11.31 -8.02 -24.04
CA GLN A 353 12.66 -8.57 -23.79
C GLN A 353 13.51 -7.70 -22.86
N ALA A 354 12.95 -6.66 -22.27
CA ALA A 354 13.70 -5.84 -21.35
C ALA A 354 14.04 -6.60 -20.06
N THR A 355 15.23 -6.38 -19.57
CA THR A 355 15.73 -6.95 -18.33
C THR A 355 15.98 -5.85 -17.30
N ASP A 356 15.95 -6.21 -16.00
CA ASP A 356 16.28 -5.25 -14.92
C ASP A 356 17.69 -4.64 -15.11
N LYS A 357 18.62 -5.38 -15.76
CA LYS A 357 19.93 -4.85 -16.10
C LYS A 357 19.84 -3.72 -17.12
N MET A 358 19.07 -3.91 -18.19
CA MET A 358 18.88 -2.86 -19.22
C MET A 358 18.23 -1.63 -18.61
N PHE A 359 17.29 -1.81 -17.71
CA PHE A 359 16.67 -0.71 -16.95
C PHE A 359 17.72 0.07 -16.13
N VAL A 360 18.55 -0.62 -15.34
CA VAL A 360 19.60 0.03 -14.52
C VAL A 360 20.64 0.73 -15.40
N ASP A 361 21.06 0.12 -16.51
CA ASP A 361 22.00 0.73 -17.45
C ASP A 361 21.41 2.01 -18.07
N LYS A 362 20.09 2.01 -18.37
CA LYS A 362 19.38 3.19 -18.85
C LYS A 362 19.31 4.29 -17.79
N LEU A 363 19.00 3.96 -16.52
CA LEU A 363 19.04 4.92 -15.42
C LEU A 363 20.43 5.54 -15.25
N ASN A 364 21.48 4.72 -15.27
CA ASN A 364 22.86 5.18 -15.13
C ASN A 364 23.26 6.17 -16.24
N SER A 365 22.75 5.95 -17.45
CA SER A 365 23.00 6.84 -18.60
C SER A 365 22.19 8.13 -18.49
N SER A 366 20.89 8.02 -18.16
CA SER A 366 19.96 9.16 -18.14
C SER A 366 20.24 10.12 -16.98
N PHE A 367 20.68 9.59 -15.83
CA PHE A 367 20.92 10.38 -14.62
C PHE A 367 22.41 10.62 -14.32
N LYS A 368 23.26 10.49 -15.33
CA LYS A 368 24.69 10.78 -15.17
C LYS A 368 24.89 12.23 -14.72
N GLY A 369 25.55 12.41 -13.59
CA GLY A 369 25.81 13.73 -13.00
C GLY A 369 24.68 14.32 -12.16
N ASN A 370 23.54 13.64 -12.01
CA ASN A 370 22.49 14.08 -11.09
C ASN A 370 22.94 13.92 -9.65
N LEU A 371 22.77 14.97 -8.83
CA LEU A 371 23.21 15.01 -7.43
C LEU A 371 22.45 14.03 -6.52
N HIS A 372 21.20 13.69 -6.87
CA HIS A 372 20.34 12.82 -6.10
C HIS A 372 20.35 11.36 -6.54
N PHE A 373 21.05 11.05 -7.65
CA PHE A 373 21.18 9.70 -8.18
C PHE A 373 22.63 9.21 -8.12
N GLN A 374 22.83 7.97 -7.70
CA GLN A 374 24.13 7.32 -7.72
C GLN A 374 24.02 5.92 -8.30
N PRO A 375 24.86 5.55 -9.28
CA PRO A 375 24.96 4.18 -9.77
C PRO A 375 25.27 3.21 -8.64
N GLY A 376 24.73 1.99 -8.74
CA GLY A 376 25.02 0.92 -7.78
C GLY A 376 26.52 0.58 -7.74
N ARG A 377 27.03 0.32 -6.54
CA ARG A 377 28.42 -0.11 -6.33
C ARG A 377 28.46 -1.59 -5.96
N GLY A 378 29.32 -2.36 -6.60
CA GLY A 378 29.51 -3.77 -6.28
C GLY A 378 28.83 -4.74 -7.25
N ARG A 379 28.65 -6.02 -6.82
CA ARG A 379 28.13 -7.10 -7.68
C ARG A 379 26.58 -7.14 -7.75
N VAL A 380 25.89 -6.41 -6.89
CA VAL A 380 24.42 -6.40 -6.84
C VAL A 380 23.90 -5.37 -7.82
N LEU A 381 23.00 -5.79 -8.69
CA LEU A 381 22.32 -4.92 -9.65
C LEU A 381 21.42 -3.93 -8.89
N GLY A 382 21.68 -2.63 -9.03
CA GLY A 382 20.90 -1.62 -8.32
C GLY A 382 21.40 -0.20 -8.52
N PHE A 383 20.83 0.73 -7.78
CA PHE A 383 21.14 2.15 -7.77
C PHE A 383 20.83 2.75 -6.39
N SER A 384 21.26 3.98 -6.15
CA SER A 384 20.92 4.71 -4.92
C SER A 384 20.27 6.04 -5.24
N ILE A 385 19.31 6.44 -4.41
CA ILE A 385 18.70 7.77 -4.44
C ILE A 385 18.98 8.45 -3.11
N ILE A 386 19.35 9.73 -3.19
CA ILE A 386 19.49 10.59 -2.01
C ILE A 386 18.15 11.28 -1.78
N HIS A 387 17.33 10.69 -0.92
CA HIS A 387 16.03 11.19 -0.50
C HIS A 387 16.15 12.32 0.53
N TYR A 388 15.03 13.00 0.83
CA TYR A 388 14.98 14.01 1.89
C TYR A 388 15.41 13.45 3.26
N ALA A 389 15.07 12.19 3.53
CA ALA A 389 15.39 11.52 4.80
C ALA A 389 16.76 10.77 4.78
N GLY A 390 17.48 10.82 3.66
CA GLY A 390 18.79 10.20 3.53
C GLY A 390 18.96 9.33 2.29
N LYS A 391 20.14 8.75 2.15
CA LYS A 391 20.48 7.90 1.02
C LYS A 391 19.90 6.50 1.20
N VAL A 392 19.17 6.02 0.18
CA VAL A 392 18.63 4.66 0.10
C VAL A 392 19.24 3.94 -1.09
N GLN A 393 19.72 2.73 -0.88
CA GLN A 393 20.20 1.84 -1.93
C GLN A 393 19.07 0.87 -2.31
N TYR A 394 18.75 0.81 -3.60
CA TYR A 394 17.72 -0.06 -4.17
C TYR A 394 18.35 -1.20 -4.94
N THR A 395 17.88 -2.43 -4.68
CA THR A 395 18.21 -3.62 -5.45
C THR A 395 17.16 -3.78 -6.56
N ALA A 396 17.59 -3.70 -7.82
CA ALA A 396 16.70 -3.58 -8.97
C ALA A 396 16.08 -4.90 -9.46
N GLY A 397 16.45 -6.04 -8.86
CA GLY A 397 15.88 -7.33 -9.27
C GLY A 397 14.36 -7.39 -9.11
N GLY A 398 13.65 -7.73 -10.19
CA GLY A 398 12.19 -7.83 -10.24
C GLY A 398 11.45 -6.50 -10.41
N PHE A 399 12.12 -5.37 -10.65
CA PHE A 399 11.48 -4.07 -10.82
C PHE A 399 10.52 -4.04 -12.01
N LEU A 400 10.94 -4.56 -13.17
CA LEU A 400 10.11 -4.57 -14.37
C LEU A 400 8.88 -5.46 -14.20
N GLU A 401 9.05 -6.65 -13.64
CA GLU A 401 7.96 -7.59 -13.37
C GLU A 401 6.93 -6.99 -12.40
N LYS A 402 7.41 -6.42 -11.30
CA LYS A 402 6.55 -5.80 -10.28
C LYS A 402 5.85 -4.53 -10.78
N ASN A 403 6.46 -3.79 -11.71
CA ASN A 403 5.85 -2.61 -12.31
C ASN A 403 4.78 -2.99 -13.34
N ARG A 404 4.96 -4.09 -14.07
CA ARG A 404 3.95 -4.57 -15.02
C ARG A 404 2.63 -4.87 -14.34
N ASP A 405 2.63 -5.54 -13.19
CA ASP A 405 1.44 -5.93 -12.34
C ASP A 405 0.12 -6.08 -13.13
N THR A 406 0.19 -6.65 -14.34
CA THR A 406 -0.93 -6.79 -15.26
C THR A 406 -1.32 -8.25 -15.39
N LEU A 407 -2.62 -8.51 -15.23
CA LEU A 407 -3.15 -9.83 -15.59
C LEU A 407 -3.25 -9.97 -17.11
N PRO A 408 -2.87 -11.11 -17.67
CA PRO A 408 -3.22 -11.46 -19.04
C PRO A 408 -4.74 -11.33 -19.29
N ALA A 409 -5.12 -10.91 -20.49
CA ALA A 409 -6.53 -10.60 -20.79
C ALA A 409 -7.48 -11.80 -20.57
N ASN A 410 -7.02 -13.01 -20.90
CA ASN A 410 -7.76 -14.26 -20.65
C ASN A 410 -7.97 -14.51 -19.14
N VAL A 411 -6.96 -14.28 -18.31
CA VAL A 411 -7.06 -14.42 -16.86
C VAL A 411 -8.00 -13.36 -16.28
N ARG A 412 -7.95 -12.12 -16.78
CA ARG A 412 -8.88 -11.05 -16.38
C ARG A 412 -10.34 -11.46 -16.65
N GLY A 413 -10.60 -12.06 -17.82
CA GLY A 413 -11.93 -12.58 -18.17
C GLY A 413 -12.45 -13.63 -17.20
N LEU A 414 -11.59 -14.52 -16.72
CA LEU A 414 -11.97 -15.55 -15.73
C LEU A 414 -12.45 -14.92 -14.41
N PHE A 415 -11.76 -13.89 -13.96
CA PHE A 415 -12.18 -13.19 -12.75
C PHE A 415 -13.50 -12.43 -12.93
N ILE A 416 -13.77 -11.81 -14.08
CA ILE A 416 -15.03 -11.11 -14.35
C ILE A 416 -16.20 -12.10 -14.32
N ASN A 417 -15.98 -13.31 -14.82
CA ASN A 417 -16.99 -14.35 -14.93
C ASN A 417 -17.02 -15.30 -13.73
N SER A 418 -16.30 -14.98 -12.64
CA SER A 418 -16.32 -15.78 -11.41
C SER A 418 -17.73 -15.86 -10.83
N ILE A 419 -18.12 -17.05 -10.41
CA ILE A 419 -19.37 -17.28 -9.68
C ILE A 419 -19.29 -16.78 -8.23
N THR A 420 -18.07 -16.61 -7.70
CA THR A 420 -17.83 -16.05 -6.37
C THR A 420 -17.97 -14.53 -6.44
N PRO A 421 -19.00 -13.91 -5.81
CA PRO A 421 -19.24 -12.48 -5.89
C PRO A 421 -18.03 -11.65 -5.47
N LEU A 422 -17.30 -12.09 -4.47
CA LEU A 422 -16.10 -11.45 -3.94
C LEU A 422 -14.97 -11.36 -4.98
N LEU A 423 -14.85 -12.32 -5.91
CA LEU A 423 -13.87 -12.30 -6.99
C LEU A 423 -14.35 -11.53 -8.22
N SER A 424 -15.64 -11.47 -8.51
CA SER A 424 -16.18 -10.79 -9.70
C SER A 424 -16.42 -9.30 -9.49
N PHE A 425 -16.80 -8.87 -8.31
CA PHE A 425 -17.29 -7.52 -7.98
C PHE A 425 -16.33 -6.38 -8.36
N SER A 426 -15.07 -6.52 -8.06
CA SER A 426 -14.10 -5.41 -8.15
C SER A 426 -13.72 -4.95 -9.57
N LEU A 427 -13.96 -5.76 -10.62
CA LEU A 427 -13.61 -5.37 -12.00
C LEU A 427 -14.72 -4.58 -12.72
N GLN A 428 -15.96 -4.80 -12.37
CA GLN A 428 -17.07 -4.02 -12.93
C GLN A 428 -17.02 -2.58 -12.42
N ASP A 429 -16.71 -2.37 -11.13
CA ASP A 429 -16.57 -1.04 -10.54
C ASP A 429 -15.32 -0.28 -11.04
N ILE A 430 -14.19 -0.95 -11.17
CA ILE A 430 -12.96 -0.35 -11.70
C ILE A 430 -13.14 -0.02 -13.19
N ALA A 431 -13.77 -0.89 -13.98
CA ALA A 431 -14.06 -0.63 -15.39
C ALA A 431 -15.04 0.55 -15.56
N HIS A 432 -16.08 0.66 -14.73
CA HIS A 432 -17.02 1.78 -14.77
C HIS A 432 -16.37 3.11 -14.37
N ARG A 433 -15.55 3.12 -13.31
CA ARG A 433 -14.81 4.32 -12.86
C ARG A 433 -13.69 4.71 -13.83
N ALA A 434 -12.95 3.74 -14.37
CA ALA A 434 -11.91 4.01 -15.37
C ALA A 434 -12.50 4.52 -16.69
N LEU A 435 -13.62 3.97 -17.16
CA LEU A 435 -14.29 4.44 -18.37
C LEU A 435 -14.88 5.84 -18.22
N THR A 436 -15.44 6.19 -17.05
CA THR A 436 -15.98 7.53 -16.81
C THR A 436 -14.89 8.59 -16.74
N VAL A 437 -13.74 8.28 -16.13
CA VAL A 437 -12.58 9.19 -16.04
C VAL A 437 -11.84 9.29 -17.38
N LEU A 438 -11.70 8.20 -18.13
CA LEU A 438 -11.05 8.17 -19.45
C LEU A 438 -11.87 8.91 -20.51
N TRP A 439 -13.20 8.90 -20.39
CA TRP A 439 -14.09 9.62 -21.32
C TRP A 439 -14.05 11.14 -21.09
N LEU A 440 -13.87 11.60 -19.86
CA LEU A 440 -13.76 13.02 -19.50
C LEU A 440 -12.38 13.63 -19.77
N ALA A 441 -11.31 12.83 -19.79
CA ALA A 441 -9.94 13.35 -19.86
C ALA A 441 -9.28 13.30 -21.25
N GLY A 442 -9.84 12.58 -22.23
CA GLY A 442 -9.30 12.53 -23.62
C GLY A 442 -7.84 12.09 -23.74
N LEU A 443 -7.24 11.52 -22.68
CA LEU A 443 -5.81 11.18 -22.63
C LEU A 443 -5.64 9.73 -22.19
N LEU A 444 -5.35 8.85 -23.15
CA LEU A 444 -4.81 7.52 -22.93
C LEU A 444 -3.35 7.66 -22.43
N ILE A 445 -3.17 7.86 -21.12
CA ILE A 445 -1.87 7.73 -20.49
C ILE A 445 -1.92 6.44 -19.68
N PHE A 446 -1.10 5.46 -20.07
CA PHE A 446 -0.80 4.26 -19.29
C PHE A 446 -0.03 4.68 -18.01
N LEU A 447 -0.76 5.20 -17.03
CA LEU A 447 -0.22 5.39 -15.69
C LEU A 447 -0.34 4.07 -14.94
N CYS A 448 0.75 3.63 -14.32
CA CYS A 448 0.70 2.53 -13.36
C CYS A 448 -0.43 2.83 -12.35
N PRO A 449 -1.34 1.87 -12.04
CA PRO A 449 -2.47 2.08 -11.12
C PRO A 449 -2.08 2.71 -9.78
N ARG A 450 -0.84 2.45 -9.34
CA ARG A 450 -0.27 3.01 -8.10
C ARG A 450 0.01 4.51 -8.19
N GLN A 451 0.50 5.00 -9.33
CA GLN A 451 0.73 6.44 -9.54
C GLN A 451 -0.60 7.20 -9.58
N HIS A 452 -1.59 6.64 -10.25
CA HIS A 452 -2.93 7.25 -10.30
C HIS A 452 -3.57 7.37 -8.91
N SER A 453 -3.49 6.31 -8.11
CA SER A 453 -3.99 6.30 -6.72
C SER A 453 -3.35 7.40 -5.87
N LEU A 454 -2.03 7.58 -5.98
CA LEU A 454 -1.31 8.61 -5.24
C LEU A 454 -1.62 10.03 -5.75
N MET A 455 -1.82 10.22 -7.07
CA MET A 455 -2.24 11.50 -7.62
C MET A 455 -3.61 11.93 -7.09
N VAL A 456 -4.59 11.04 -7.08
CA VAL A 456 -5.93 11.31 -6.54
C VAL A 456 -5.86 11.71 -5.06
N LEU A 457 -5.00 11.04 -4.27
CA LEU A 457 -4.78 11.43 -2.88
C LEU A 457 -4.22 12.85 -2.77
N MET A 458 -3.19 13.17 -3.56
CA MET A 458 -2.56 14.49 -3.53
C MET A 458 -3.54 15.60 -3.95
N GLU A 459 -4.35 15.40 -4.99
CA GLU A 459 -5.40 16.36 -5.40
C GLU A 459 -6.36 16.68 -4.26
N ARG A 460 -6.84 15.67 -3.53
CA ARG A 460 -7.68 15.86 -2.34
C ARG A 460 -6.97 16.64 -1.23
N MET A 461 -5.70 16.36 -1.02
CA MET A 461 -4.92 17.07 0.00
C MET A 461 -4.72 18.54 -0.35
N TYR A 462 -4.44 18.86 -1.62
CA TYR A 462 -4.28 20.24 -2.09
C TYR A 462 -5.59 21.06 -2.05
N SER A 463 -6.74 20.40 -2.13
CA SER A 463 -8.06 21.06 -2.01
C SER A 463 -8.50 21.33 -0.56
N ALA A 464 -7.76 20.83 0.44
CA ALA A 464 -8.10 20.94 1.85
C ALA A 464 -7.17 21.91 2.60
N ASN A 465 -7.60 22.34 3.78
CA ASN A 465 -6.76 23.08 4.71
C ASN A 465 -5.95 22.08 5.58
N PRO A 466 -4.62 21.91 5.37
CA PRO A 466 -3.88 20.82 5.97
C PRO A 466 -3.43 21.13 7.40
N HIS A 467 -3.52 20.11 8.24
CA HIS A 467 -2.90 20.07 9.56
C HIS A 467 -1.91 18.90 9.63
N PHE A 468 -0.73 19.12 10.19
CA PHE A 468 0.35 18.14 10.20
C PHE A 468 0.64 17.62 11.60
N VAL A 469 0.58 16.29 11.77
CA VAL A 469 1.05 15.60 12.97
C VAL A 469 2.32 14.84 12.61
N ARG A 470 3.43 15.16 13.28
CA ARG A 470 4.72 14.52 13.11
C ARG A 470 4.99 13.59 14.28
N CYS A 471 5.10 12.29 14.02
CA CYS A 471 5.45 11.29 15.02
C CYS A 471 6.96 11.07 14.99
N ILE A 472 7.62 11.23 16.14
CA ILE A 472 9.06 11.06 16.30
C ILE A 472 9.30 9.76 17.06
N LYS A 473 10.16 8.90 16.52
CA LYS A 473 10.59 7.65 17.14
C LYS A 473 11.65 7.96 18.21
N PRO A 474 11.42 7.65 19.49
CA PRO A 474 12.34 8.06 20.56
C PRO A 474 13.63 7.21 20.59
N ASN A 475 13.56 5.95 20.20
CA ASN A 475 14.70 5.03 20.14
C ASN A 475 14.44 3.91 19.12
N SER A 476 15.46 3.14 18.77
CA SER A 476 15.35 2.03 17.82
C SER A 476 15.03 0.68 18.49
N GLN A 477 15.17 0.58 19.82
CA GLN A 477 14.98 -0.65 20.59
C GLN A 477 13.55 -0.87 21.06
N LYS A 478 12.67 0.12 20.88
CA LYS A 478 11.28 0.13 21.41
C LYS A 478 11.21 0.05 22.94
N GLU A 479 12.23 0.55 23.63
CA GLU A 479 12.27 0.58 25.10
C GLU A 479 11.49 1.80 25.62
N PRO A 480 10.51 1.61 26.52
CA PRO A 480 9.76 2.72 27.11
C PRO A 480 10.66 3.54 28.05
N GLY A 481 10.47 4.87 28.05
CA GLY A 481 11.22 5.79 28.89
C GLY A 481 12.64 6.10 28.44
N VAL A 482 13.13 5.50 27.34
CA VAL A 482 14.47 5.73 26.78
C VAL A 482 14.37 6.67 25.57
N VAL A 483 15.22 7.71 25.55
CA VAL A 483 15.35 8.63 24.42
C VAL A 483 16.78 8.60 23.88
N ASP A 484 16.94 8.17 22.63
CA ASP A 484 18.18 8.25 21.88
C ASP A 484 18.26 9.62 21.17
N SER A 485 19.09 10.51 21.70
CA SER A 485 19.22 11.88 21.20
C SER A 485 19.68 11.94 19.74
N GLN A 486 20.49 11.00 19.27
CA GLN A 486 20.96 10.96 17.88
C GLN A 486 19.83 10.58 16.93
N VAL A 487 19.04 9.55 17.27
CA VAL A 487 17.88 9.11 16.49
C VAL A 487 16.84 10.24 16.41
N VAL A 488 16.57 10.91 17.53
CA VAL A 488 15.62 12.03 17.56
C VAL A 488 16.14 13.21 16.75
N LEU A 489 17.39 13.63 16.94
CA LEU A 489 17.97 14.79 16.24
C LEU A 489 17.96 14.61 14.71
N LEU A 490 18.28 13.42 14.22
CA LEU A 490 18.21 13.12 12.80
C LEU A 490 16.80 13.30 12.24
N GLN A 491 15.79 12.78 12.94
CA GLN A 491 14.38 12.94 12.56
C GLN A 491 13.93 14.41 12.56
N LEU A 492 14.32 15.19 13.55
CA LEU A 492 14.02 16.62 13.62
C LEU A 492 14.59 17.39 12.42
N ARG A 493 15.83 17.06 12.03
CA ARG A 493 16.52 17.71 10.90
C ARG A 493 15.86 17.39 9.56
N TYR A 494 15.74 16.11 9.18
CA TYR A 494 15.25 15.78 7.84
C TYR A 494 13.74 16.04 7.67
N ASN A 495 12.96 16.04 8.76
CA ASN A 495 11.55 16.41 8.70
C ASN A 495 11.32 17.94 8.60
N GLY A 496 12.37 18.77 8.68
CA GLY A 496 12.25 20.22 8.64
C GLY A 496 11.58 20.81 9.87
N LEU A 497 11.63 20.13 11.03
CA LEU A 497 10.97 20.59 12.24
C LEU A 497 11.68 21.79 12.89
N LEU A 498 13.00 21.87 12.77
CA LEU A 498 13.77 23.01 13.28
C LEU A 498 13.42 24.28 12.51
N GLU A 499 13.32 24.19 11.19
CA GLU A 499 12.91 25.27 10.29
C GLU A 499 11.43 25.66 10.56
N THR A 500 10.58 24.66 10.82
CA THR A 500 9.17 24.88 11.17
C THR A 500 9.04 25.67 12.48
N ILE A 501 9.82 25.32 13.49
CA ILE A 501 9.84 26.07 14.76
C ILE A 501 10.29 27.52 14.53
N ARG A 502 11.32 27.72 13.69
CA ARG A 502 11.82 29.05 13.36
C ARG A 502 10.75 29.91 12.67
N ILE A 503 10.10 29.38 11.61
CA ILE A 503 9.08 30.15 10.88
C ILE A 503 7.85 30.44 11.77
N ARG A 504 7.50 29.54 12.70
CA ARG A 504 6.40 29.78 13.64
C ARG A 504 6.74 30.75 14.75
N ARG A 505 8.00 30.75 15.20
CA ARG A 505 8.48 31.70 16.24
C ARG A 505 8.63 33.10 15.68
N ASP A 506 9.23 33.26 14.51
CA ASP A 506 9.60 34.53 13.93
C ASP A 506 8.48 35.11 13.04
N GLY A 507 7.48 34.29 12.66
CA GLY A 507 6.33 34.69 11.85
C GLY A 507 5.10 35.09 12.66
N PHE A 508 3.98 35.21 11.96
CA PHE A 508 2.70 35.69 12.52
C PHE A 508 1.74 34.52 12.70
N SER A 509 1.37 34.20 13.92
CA SER A 509 0.49 33.07 14.26
C SER A 509 -0.98 33.34 13.94
N TRP A 510 -1.39 34.60 13.89
CA TRP A 510 -2.73 35.06 13.59
C TRP A 510 -2.72 36.03 12.41
N ARG A 511 -3.46 35.75 11.37
CA ARG A 511 -3.47 36.52 10.11
C ARG A 511 -4.92 36.64 9.61
N PRO A 512 -5.74 37.47 10.29
CA PRO A 512 -7.12 37.67 9.87
C PRO A 512 -7.16 38.52 8.60
N SER A 513 -8.23 38.38 7.83
CA SER A 513 -8.57 39.37 6.80
C SER A 513 -8.93 40.73 7.48
N PHE A 514 -8.93 41.80 6.70
CA PHE A 514 -9.37 43.11 7.22
C PHE A 514 -10.82 43.04 7.70
N GLU A 515 -11.66 42.28 7.05
CA GLU A 515 -13.07 42.07 7.38
C GLU A 515 -13.21 41.34 8.74
N GLU A 516 -12.53 40.20 8.91
CA GLU A 516 -12.48 39.46 10.18
C GLU A 516 -11.89 40.26 11.33
N PHE A 517 -10.91 41.17 11.06
CA PHE A 517 -10.35 42.02 12.06
C PHE A 517 -11.32 43.12 12.46
N ALA A 518 -12.07 43.67 11.50
CA ALA A 518 -13.06 44.71 11.76
C ALA A 518 -14.29 44.21 12.52
N GLU A 519 -14.67 42.92 12.33
CA GLU A 519 -15.78 42.29 13.05
C GLU A 519 -15.48 41.96 14.51
N ARG A 520 -14.20 41.87 14.91
CA ARG A 520 -13.75 41.68 16.30
C ARG A 520 -13.59 42.95 17.07
#